data_c5899aa87a66ae18ce1341a191a5fbab
#
_entry.id   c5899aa87a66ae18ce1341a191a5fbab
#
_cell.length_a   1.000
_cell.length_b   1.000
_cell.length_c   1.000
_cell.angle_alpha   90.00
_cell.angle_beta   90.00
_cell.angle_gamma   90.00
#
_symmetry.space_group_name_H-M   'P 1'
#
loop_
_entity.id
_entity.type
_entity.pdbx_description
1 polymer ?
#
loop_
_entity_poly.entity_id
_entity_poly.type
_entity_poly.pdbx_seq_one_letter_code
_entity_poly.pdbx_strand_id
1 'polypeptide(L)'
;MEVVYVTQTQPKFLTIYNTLYKEIQIGKYPSGHALPTEKELCARFDVSRMTLRQAIKLLAEDGIVESTRGKGHFVIPQTNAQHASSMDQFKHPLDQILLDRVSMSSINYRVDLESEYTNHLFANHPSAVNAMERYYQKKDNHSKQADAFCFTFIPLNVIDTFKVNTQNEDDMKMFVEQTIYSNAYQSDLKMSITKAPHFKNHSHVFDGDTHCWLIIETLYAQTPYPIMINKWYIPQEISELTLTRIRQSDY
;
A
#
# COMPACT_ATOMS: atom_id res chain seq x y z
N MET A 1 45.80 14.13 -1.47
CA MET A 1 44.56 14.96 -1.51
C MET A 1 43.59 14.24 -0.58
N GLU A 2 43.59 14.66 0.70
CA GLU A 2 42.72 14.06 1.72
C GLU A 2 41.29 14.54 1.52
N VAL A 3 40.38 13.60 1.35
CA VAL A 3 38.93 13.90 1.30
C VAL A 3 38.45 14.04 2.75
N VAL A 4 38.26 15.28 3.18
CA VAL A 4 37.66 15.57 4.49
C VAL A 4 36.17 15.22 4.42
N TYR A 5 35.77 14.10 5.00
CA TYR A 5 34.37 13.77 5.25
C TYR A 5 33.85 14.69 6.36
N VAL A 6 33.10 15.72 5.97
CA VAL A 6 32.32 16.51 6.92
C VAL A 6 31.14 15.65 7.36
N THR A 7 31.20 15.08 8.54
CA THR A 7 30.05 14.46 9.22
C THR A 7 29.07 15.57 9.57
N GLN A 8 28.12 15.84 8.67
CA GLN A 8 26.98 16.72 8.99
C GLN A 8 26.07 15.95 9.96
N THR A 9 26.16 16.28 11.23
CA THR A 9 25.17 15.87 12.23
C THR A 9 23.80 16.36 11.78
N GLN A 10 22.87 15.44 11.59
CA GLN A 10 21.50 15.75 11.18
C GLN A 10 20.90 16.79 12.14
N PRO A 11 20.27 17.86 11.63
CA PRO A 11 19.68 18.89 12.50
C PRO A 11 18.67 18.25 13.48
N LYS A 12 18.77 18.55 14.76
CA LYS A 12 17.91 17.97 15.81
C LYS A 12 16.41 18.08 15.51
N PHE A 13 15.96 19.13 14.83
CA PHE A 13 14.55 19.29 14.48
C PHE A 13 14.07 18.23 13.47
N LEU A 14 14.93 17.75 12.54
CA LEU A 14 14.58 16.67 11.60
C LEU A 14 14.46 15.33 12.32
N THR A 15 15.31 15.07 13.31
CA THR A 15 15.18 13.87 14.15
C THR A 15 13.85 13.86 14.91
N ILE A 16 13.44 15.01 15.46
CA ILE A 16 12.16 15.16 16.14
C ILE A 16 10.99 14.97 15.17
N TYR A 17 11.06 15.61 14.00
CA TYR A 17 10.07 15.48 12.93
C TYR A 17 9.88 14.00 12.58
N ASN A 18 10.97 13.29 12.23
CA ASN A 18 10.92 11.88 11.83
C ASN A 18 10.35 10.97 12.94
N THR A 19 10.71 11.25 14.19
CA THR A 19 10.22 10.46 15.34
C THR A 19 8.71 10.67 15.54
N LEU A 20 8.26 11.93 15.58
CA LEU A 20 6.84 12.25 15.75
C LEU A 20 6.01 11.76 14.56
N TYR A 21 6.50 11.94 13.34
CA TYR A 21 5.86 11.43 12.13
C TYR A 21 5.64 9.92 12.22
N LYS A 22 6.69 9.15 12.54
CA LYS A 22 6.60 7.70 12.71
C LYS A 22 5.62 7.30 13.83
N GLU A 23 5.62 8.00 14.95
CA GLU A 23 4.71 7.74 16.07
C GLU A 23 3.25 8.03 15.73
N ILE A 24 2.99 9.05 14.91
CA ILE A 24 1.65 9.33 14.36
C ILE A 24 1.22 8.22 13.40
N GLN A 25 2.11 7.80 12.49
CA GLN A 25 1.81 6.76 11.51
C GLN A 25 1.49 5.40 12.16
N ILE A 26 2.17 5.02 13.23
CA ILE A 26 1.87 3.78 13.97
C ILE A 26 0.68 3.92 14.94
N GLY A 27 0.00 5.08 14.95
CA GLY A 27 -1.20 5.32 15.76
C GLY A 27 -0.94 5.63 17.24
N LYS A 28 0.30 5.90 17.66
CA LYS A 28 0.61 6.31 19.03
C LYS A 28 -0.09 7.63 19.41
N TYR A 29 -0.25 8.52 18.43
CA TYR A 29 -1.08 9.71 18.51
C TYR A 29 -2.20 9.59 17.49
N PRO A 30 -3.42 9.19 17.93
CA PRO A 30 -4.53 8.98 17.00
C PRO A 30 -4.98 10.26 16.32
N SER A 31 -5.55 10.12 15.13
CA SER A 31 -6.17 11.21 14.38
C SER A 31 -7.21 11.97 15.22
N GLY A 32 -7.20 13.29 15.13
CA GLY A 32 -8.06 14.19 15.91
C GLY A 32 -7.61 14.42 17.36
N HIS A 33 -6.57 13.72 17.84
CA HIS A 33 -6.07 13.86 19.20
C HIS A 33 -4.89 14.86 19.26
N ALA A 34 -4.73 15.48 20.44
CA ALA A 34 -3.63 16.40 20.69
C ALA A 34 -2.30 15.63 20.85
N LEU A 35 -1.22 16.20 20.29
CA LEU A 35 0.14 15.84 20.67
C LEU A 35 0.41 16.27 22.11
N PRO A 36 1.40 15.66 22.79
CA PRO A 36 1.89 16.18 24.06
C PRO A 36 2.27 17.66 23.97
N THR A 37 2.19 18.37 25.07
CA THR A 37 2.49 19.79 25.11
C THR A 37 3.94 20.10 24.68
N GLU A 38 4.19 21.31 24.17
CA GLU A 38 5.55 21.74 23.82
C GLU A 38 6.54 21.52 24.98
N LYS A 39 6.08 21.73 26.24
CA LYS A 39 6.92 21.54 27.44
C LYS A 39 7.32 20.07 27.61
N GLU A 40 6.38 19.16 27.45
CA GLU A 40 6.62 17.70 27.54
C GLU A 40 7.50 17.20 26.41
N LEU A 41 7.25 17.66 25.17
CA LEU A 41 8.06 17.29 24.02
C LEU A 41 9.49 17.85 24.12
N CYS A 42 9.67 19.09 24.57
CA CYS A 42 11.00 19.66 24.84
C CYS A 42 11.78 18.83 25.88
N ALA A 43 11.10 18.41 26.95
CA ALA A 43 11.72 17.58 27.97
C ALA A 43 12.07 16.17 27.43
N ARG A 44 11.18 15.59 26.64
CA ARG A 44 11.37 14.26 26.04
C ARG A 44 12.55 14.22 25.07
N PHE A 45 12.68 15.23 24.21
CA PHE A 45 13.72 15.27 23.17
C PHE A 45 15.00 16.00 23.59
N ASP A 46 15.03 16.54 24.78
CA ASP A 46 16.14 17.39 25.30
C ASP A 46 16.54 18.49 24.31
N VAL A 47 15.56 19.32 23.93
CA VAL A 47 15.74 20.41 22.97
C VAL A 47 15.10 21.71 23.41
N SER A 48 15.58 22.81 22.80
CA SER A 48 14.95 24.12 22.98
C SER A 48 13.55 24.16 22.33
N ARG A 49 12.71 25.09 22.82
CA ARG A 49 11.40 25.36 22.22
C ARG A 49 11.50 25.76 20.75
N MET A 50 12.54 26.48 20.35
CA MET A 50 12.75 26.88 18.97
C MET A 50 12.98 25.67 18.06
N THR A 51 13.81 24.71 18.48
CA THR A 51 14.09 23.48 17.75
C THR A 51 12.84 22.62 17.62
N LEU A 52 12.07 22.49 18.71
CA LEU A 52 10.80 21.75 18.68
C LEU A 52 9.79 22.40 17.74
N ARG A 53 9.61 23.72 17.83
CA ARG A 53 8.66 24.46 16.98
C ARG A 53 9.01 24.34 15.50
N GLN A 54 10.29 24.28 15.15
CA GLN A 54 10.72 24.06 13.77
C GLN A 54 10.28 22.67 13.27
N ALA A 55 10.39 21.62 14.09
CA ALA A 55 9.89 20.29 13.75
C ALA A 55 8.36 20.26 13.60
N ILE A 56 7.65 20.87 14.56
CA ILE A 56 6.18 20.95 14.51
C ILE A 56 5.69 21.78 13.32
N LYS A 57 6.42 22.86 12.98
CA LYS A 57 6.11 23.67 11.80
C LYS A 57 6.18 22.84 10.52
N LEU A 58 7.21 22.01 10.36
CA LEU A 58 7.31 21.07 9.24
C LEU A 58 6.17 20.07 9.22
N LEU A 59 5.82 19.48 10.38
CA LEU A 59 4.64 18.58 10.45
C LEU A 59 3.34 19.28 10.07
N ALA A 60 3.22 20.59 10.37
CA ALA A 60 2.05 21.37 9.98
C ALA A 60 2.07 21.76 8.49
N GLU A 61 3.25 22.10 7.92
CA GLU A 61 3.43 22.35 6.48
C GLU A 61 3.12 21.11 5.65
N ASP A 62 3.45 19.91 6.17
CA ASP A 62 3.14 18.63 5.55
C ASP A 62 1.69 18.15 5.82
N GLY A 63 0.85 18.97 6.48
CA GLY A 63 -0.54 18.64 6.74
C GLY A 63 -0.77 17.49 7.73
N ILE A 64 0.22 17.17 8.55
CA ILE A 64 0.17 16.04 9.51
C ILE A 64 -0.42 16.48 10.83
N VAL A 65 -0.14 17.73 11.24
CA VAL A 65 -0.68 18.33 12.46
C VAL A 65 -1.25 19.72 12.18
N GLU A 66 -2.24 20.11 12.95
CA GLU A 66 -2.79 21.46 12.96
C GLU A 66 -2.46 22.14 14.28
N SER A 67 -1.97 23.38 14.22
CA SER A 67 -1.65 24.18 15.39
C SER A 67 -2.80 25.12 15.72
N THR A 68 -3.49 24.87 16.83
CA THR A 68 -4.57 25.75 17.31
C THR A 68 -4.06 26.61 18.46
N ARG A 69 -4.14 27.92 18.27
CA ARG A 69 -3.66 28.89 19.27
C ARG A 69 -4.32 28.67 20.63
N GLY A 70 -3.49 28.45 21.67
CA GLY A 70 -3.95 28.20 23.03
C GLY A 70 -4.49 26.80 23.32
N LYS A 71 -4.64 25.95 22.33
CA LYS A 71 -5.15 24.57 22.50
C LYS A 71 -4.10 23.50 22.24
N GLY A 72 -3.02 23.81 21.54
CA GLY A 72 -1.93 22.89 21.23
C GLY A 72 -1.89 22.43 19.76
N HIS A 73 -1.25 21.29 19.53
CA HIS A 73 -1.06 20.71 18.22
C HIS A 73 -1.88 19.42 18.12
N PHE A 74 -2.75 19.33 17.13
CA PHE A 74 -3.64 18.19 16.92
C PHE A 74 -3.23 17.44 15.68
N VAL A 75 -3.27 16.09 15.75
CA VAL A 75 -3.08 15.26 14.56
C VAL A 75 -4.26 15.47 13.64
N ILE A 76 -4.00 15.96 12.43
CA ILE A 76 -5.05 16.16 11.44
C ILE A 76 -5.64 14.79 11.11
N PRO A 77 -6.99 14.66 11.11
CA PRO A 77 -7.61 13.48 10.53
C PRO A 77 -7.10 13.35 9.11
N GLN A 78 -6.29 12.33 8.89
CA GLN A 78 -5.87 11.95 7.56
C GLN A 78 -7.15 11.50 6.85
N THR A 79 -7.93 12.47 6.37
CA THR A 79 -8.94 12.17 5.36
C THR A 79 -8.13 11.69 4.18
N ASN A 80 -8.39 10.45 3.77
CA ASN A 80 -7.62 9.68 2.78
C ASN A 80 -7.45 10.34 1.39
N ALA A 81 -7.61 11.66 1.29
CA ALA A 81 -7.54 12.46 0.08
C ALA A 81 -6.26 13.31 -0.07
N GLN A 82 -5.36 13.40 0.93
CA GLN A 82 -4.17 14.26 0.84
C GLN A 82 -2.82 13.55 1.06
N HIS A 83 -2.82 12.30 1.53
CA HIS A 83 -1.73 11.40 1.28
C HIS A 83 -2.32 10.26 0.44
N ALA A 84 -2.37 10.44 -0.86
CA ALA A 84 -2.33 9.31 -1.78
C ALA A 84 -1.27 8.40 -1.20
N SER A 85 -1.66 7.22 -0.72
CA SER A 85 -0.73 6.36 -0.01
C SER A 85 0.36 6.02 -1.02
N SER A 86 1.56 6.50 -0.73
CA SER A 86 2.66 6.40 -1.68
C SER A 86 2.98 4.93 -1.95
N MET A 87 3.25 4.58 -3.19
CA MET A 87 3.57 3.22 -3.65
C MET A 87 4.87 2.65 -3.06
N ASP A 88 5.61 3.45 -2.30
CA ASP A 88 6.78 3.02 -1.52
C ASP A 88 6.42 2.37 -0.17
N GLN A 89 5.17 2.47 0.26
CA GLN A 89 4.69 1.82 1.47
C GLN A 89 4.16 0.42 1.14
N PHE A 90 4.48 -0.55 2.00
CA PHE A 90 3.97 -1.91 1.86
C PHE A 90 2.50 -1.99 2.30
N LYS A 91 1.60 -1.75 1.35
CA LYS A 91 0.14 -1.78 1.53
C LYS A 91 -0.53 -2.40 0.32
N HIS A 92 -1.81 -2.70 0.46
CA HIS A 92 -2.61 -3.18 -0.66
C HIS A 92 -2.65 -2.12 -1.78
N PRO A 93 -2.36 -2.47 -3.05
CA PRO A 93 -2.25 -1.50 -4.14
C PRO A 93 -3.50 -0.64 -4.35
N LEU A 94 -4.70 -1.19 -4.18
CA LEU A 94 -5.94 -0.42 -4.35
C LEU A 94 -6.08 0.70 -3.33
N ASP A 95 -5.60 0.50 -2.09
CA ASP A 95 -5.61 1.54 -1.05
C ASP A 95 -4.63 2.67 -1.35
N GLN A 96 -3.68 2.42 -2.25
CA GLN A 96 -2.62 3.36 -2.61
C GLN A 96 -2.91 4.13 -3.91
N ILE A 97 -3.72 3.56 -4.79
CA ILE A 97 -3.87 4.03 -6.17
C ILE A 97 -5.25 4.61 -6.43
N LEU A 98 -6.29 4.05 -5.82
CA LEU A 98 -7.66 4.50 -6.07
C LEU A 98 -7.98 5.78 -5.30
N LEU A 99 -8.67 6.71 -5.98
CA LEU A 99 -9.15 7.95 -5.39
C LEU A 99 -10.28 7.70 -4.38
N ASP A 100 -11.07 6.64 -4.60
CA ASP A 100 -12.16 6.23 -3.72
C ASP A 100 -11.95 4.83 -3.20
N ARG A 101 -12.49 4.55 -2.02
CA ARG A 101 -12.45 3.20 -1.44
C ARG A 101 -13.33 2.24 -2.21
N VAL A 102 -12.78 1.08 -2.50
CA VAL A 102 -13.50 -0.07 -3.08
C VAL A 102 -13.47 -1.24 -2.11
N SER A 103 -14.38 -2.18 -2.33
CA SER A 103 -14.37 -3.48 -1.67
C SER A 103 -14.50 -4.58 -2.70
N MET A 104 -14.00 -5.77 -2.39
CA MET A 104 -14.18 -6.94 -3.25
C MET A 104 -15.65 -7.29 -3.34
N SER A 105 -16.24 -7.15 -4.51
CA SER A 105 -17.66 -7.46 -4.77
C SER A 105 -17.86 -8.93 -5.10
N SER A 106 -16.91 -9.53 -5.81
CA SER A 106 -16.94 -10.98 -6.10
C SER A 106 -15.55 -11.54 -6.36
N ILE A 107 -15.41 -12.84 -6.17
CA ILE A 107 -14.20 -13.61 -6.44
C ILE A 107 -14.60 -14.93 -7.13
N ASN A 108 -13.90 -15.23 -8.22
CA ASN A 108 -13.96 -16.54 -8.87
C ASN A 108 -12.57 -17.16 -8.84
N TYR A 109 -12.46 -18.42 -8.51
CA TYR A 109 -11.16 -19.10 -8.49
C TYR A 109 -11.26 -20.55 -8.93
N ARG A 110 -10.17 -21.05 -9.48
CA ARG A 110 -10.00 -22.42 -9.93
C ARG A 110 -8.57 -22.86 -9.73
N VAL A 111 -8.37 -24.15 -9.74
CA VAL A 111 -7.03 -24.73 -9.77
C VAL A 111 -6.59 -24.91 -11.22
N ASP A 112 -5.48 -24.28 -11.58
CA ASP A 112 -4.78 -24.48 -12.84
C ASP A 112 -3.56 -25.38 -12.59
N LEU A 113 -3.40 -26.41 -13.42
CA LEU A 113 -2.26 -27.30 -13.36
C LEU A 113 -0.98 -26.59 -13.79
N GLU A 114 0.14 -27.19 -13.44
CA GLU A 114 1.46 -26.74 -13.88
C GLU A 114 1.52 -26.57 -15.41
N SER A 115 2.11 -25.48 -15.85
CA SER A 115 2.30 -25.13 -17.25
C SER A 115 3.57 -24.30 -17.43
N GLU A 116 4.06 -24.15 -18.65
CA GLU A 116 5.18 -23.23 -18.93
C GLU A 116 4.89 -21.81 -18.46
N TYR A 117 3.64 -21.36 -18.58
CA TYR A 117 3.22 -20.05 -18.12
C TYR A 117 3.31 -19.91 -16.59
N THR A 118 2.75 -20.86 -15.84
CA THR A 118 2.81 -20.83 -14.37
C THR A 118 4.24 -20.99 -13.87
N ASN A 119 5.05 -21.83 -14.51
CA ASN A 119 6.47 -22.00 -14.19
C ASN A 119 7.24 -20.69 -14.41
N HIS A 120 7.00 -20.00 -15.52
CA HIS A 120 7.61 -18.70 -15.78
C HIS A 120 7.22 -17.65 -14.72
N LEU A 121 5.95 -17.62 -14.32
CA LEU A 121 5.47 -16.69 -13.27
C LEU A 121 6.21 -16.91 -11.94
N PHE A 122 6.45 -18.15 -11.55
CA PHE A 122 7.04 -18.50 -10.24
C PHE A 122 8.53 -18.87 -10.32
N ALA A 123 9.30 -18.15 -11.16
CA ALA A 123 10.76 -18.30 -11.29
C ALA A 123 11.19 -19.75 -11.58
N ASN A 124 10.45 -20.45 -12.44
CA ASN A 124 10.63 -21.86 -12.80
C ASN A 124 10.53 -22.83 -11.60
N HIS A 125 9.80 -22.41 -10.56
CA HIS A 125 9.42 -23.32 -9.48
C HIS A 125 8.09 -23.97 -9.84
N PRO A 126 8.10 -25.26 -10.28
CA PRO A 126 6.89 -25.95 -10.76
C PRO A 126 5.84 -26.04 -9.65
N SER A 127 4.65 -25.55 -9.92
CA SER A 127 3.53 -25.66 -9.00
C SER A 127 2.21 -25.52 -9.72
N ALA A 128 1.23 -26.33 -9.35
CA ALA A 128 -0.15 -26.01 -9.63
C ALA A 128 -0.53 -24.75 -8.84
N VAL A 129 -1.39 -23.93 -9.41
CA VAL A 129 -1.76 -22.64 -8.83
C VAL A 129 -3.27 -22.54 -8.64
N ASN A 130 -3.69 -21.81 -7.63
CA ASN A 130 -5.03 -21.27 -7.58
C ASN A 130 -5.03 -19.97 -8.37
N ALA A 131 -5.77 -19.95 -9.48
CA ALA A 131 -5.96 -18.79 -10.34
C ALA A 131 -7.29 -18.14 -9.99
N MET A 132 -7.26 -16.82 -9.73
CA MET A 132 -8.42 -16.07 -9.24
C MET A 132 -8.71 -14.88 -10.12
N GLU A 133 -9.99 -14.56 -10.22
CA GLU A 133 -10.53 -13.33 -10.77
C GLU A 133 -11.21 -12.58 -9.63
N ARG A 134 -10.72 -11.39 -9.29
CA ARG A 134 -11.23 -10.56 -8.20
C ARG A 134 -11.80 -9.27 -8.77
N TYR A 135 -13.02 -8.95 -8.38
CA TYR A 135 -13.77 -7.78 -8.84
C TYR A 135 -14.00 -6.85 -7.68
N TYR A 136 -13.78 -5.55 -7.88
CA TYR A 136 -13.87 -4.54 -6.85
C TYR A 136 -14.85 -3.46 -7.26
N GLN A 137 -15.66 -2.98 -6.31
CA GLN A 137 -16.64 -1.94 -6.55
C GLN A 137 -16.63 -0.91 -5.42
N LYS A 138 -16.94 0.33 -5.78
CA LYS A 138 -17.24 1.38 -4.80
C LYS A 138 -18.55 1.04 -4.10
N LYS A 139 -18.67 1.45 -2.83
CA LYS A 139 -19.88 1.17 -2.03
C LYS A 139 -21.17 1.68 -2.66
N ASP A 140 -21.09 2.80 -3.37
CA ASP A 140 -22.25 3.46 -4.00
C ASP A 140 -22.37 3.11 -5.50
N ASN A 141 -21.59 2.17 -6.00
CA ASN A 141 -21.68 1.71 -7.37
C ASN A 141 -22.82 0.71 -7.51
N HIS A 142 -23.93 1.13 -8.13
CA HIS A 142 -25.08 0.29 -8.43
C HIS A 142 -25.01 -0.34 -9.84
N SER A 143 -23.91 -0.13 -10.57
CA SER A 143 -23.71 -0.76 -11.87
C SER A 143 -23.33 -2.22 -11.71
N LYS A 144 -23.44 -2.99 -12.80
CA LYS A 144 -22.92 -4.36 -12.84
C LYS A 144 -21.41 -4.42 -13.18
N GLN A 145 -20.80 -3.27 -13.49
CA GLN A 145 -19.40 -3.18 -13.85
C GLN A 145 -18.54 -2.99 -12.62
N ALA A 146 -17.38 -3.64 -12.61
CA ALA A 146 -16.39 -3.44 -11.57
C ALA A 146 -15.66 -2.09 -11.75
N ASP A 147 -15.26 -1.48 -10.64
CA ASP A 147 -14.39 -0.28 -10.66
C ASP A 147 -12.90 -0.65 -10.77
N ALA A 148 -12.53 -1.84 -10.30
CA ALA A 148 -11.18 -2.40 -10.50
C ALA A 148 -11.25 -3.92 -10.62
N PHE A 149 -10.25 -4.50 -11.25
CA PHE A 149 -10.17 -5.94 -11.50
C PHE A 149 -8.76 -6.47 -11.28
N CYS A 150 -8.65 -7.70 -10.78
CA CYS A 150 -7.37 -8.36 -10.57
C CYS A 150 -7.40 -9.83 -10.97
N PHE A 151 -6.40 -10.25 -11.74
CA PHE A 151 -6.01 -11.66 -11.82
C PHE A 151 -4.96 -11.97 -10.77
N THR A 152 -5.20 -13.01 -9.98
CA THR A 152 -4.29 -13.46 -8.94
C THR A 152 -3.88 -14.91 -9.17
N PHE A 153 -2.61 -15.19 -8.94
CA PHE A 153 -2.07 -16.55 -9.00
C PHE A 153 -1.36 -16.84 -7.68
N ILE A 154 -1.72 -17.94 -7.03
CA ILE A 154 -1.12 -18.38 -5.77
C ILE A 154 -0.75 -19.86 -5.90
N PRO A 155 0.51 -20.25 -5.64
CA PRO A 155 0.91 -21.65 -5.61
C PRO A 155 0.10 -22.43 -4.57
N LEU A 156 -0.34 -23.65 -4.88
CA LEU A 156 -1.16 -24.44 -3.96
C LEU A 156 -0.45 -24.73 -2.63
N ASN A 157 0.85 -24.95 -2.67
CA ASN A 157 1.64 -25.14 -1.44
C ASN A 157 1.61 -23.93 -0.49
N VAL A 158 1.40 -22.71 -1.03
CA VAL A 158 1.20 -21.50 -0.20
C VAL A 158 -0.15 -21.58 0.49
N ILE A 159 -1.23 -21.91 -0.23
CA ILE A 159 -2.57 -22.08 0.33
C ILE A 159 -2.56 -23.15 1.44
N ASP A 160 -1.88 -24.27 1.20
CA ASP A 160 -1.73 -25.36 2.16
C ASP A 160 -0.94 -24.92 3.42
N THR A 161 0.14 -24.14 3.22
CA THR A 161 0.95 -23.60 4.32
C THR A 161 0.13 -22.71 5.24
N PHE A 162 -0.72 -21.87 4.69
CA PHE A 162 -1.61 -20.99 5.45
C PHE A 162 -2.90 -21.67 5.90
N LYS A 163 -3.12 -22.95 5.54
CA LYS A 163 -4.31 -23.75 5.87
C LYS A 163 -5.62 -23.05 5.51
N VAL A 164 -5.64 -22.39 4.36
CA VAL A 164 -6.81 -21.65 3.90
C VAL A 164 -7.93 -22.62 3.49
N ASN A 165 -9.14 -22.39 4.01
CA ASN A 165 -10.30 -23.18 3.58
C ASN A 165 -10.79 -22.69 2.21
N THR A 166 -10.38 -23.37 1.15
CA THR A 166 -10.75 -23.05 -0.23
C THR A 166 -12.22 -23.31 -0.57
N GLN A 167 -13.00 -23.92 0.33
CA GLN A 167 -14.44 -24.09 0.16
C GLN A 167 -15.25 -22.93 0.77
N ASN A 168 -14.59 -22.04 1.49
CA ASN A 168 -15.18 -20.86 2.10
C ASN A 168 -14.69 -19.59 1.39
N GLU A 169 -15.61 -18.90 0.73
CA GLU A 169 -15.29 -17.67 -0.02
C GLU A 169 -14.77 -16.54 0.87
N ASP A 170 -15.31 -16.38 2.08
CA ASP A 170 -14.87 -15.33 3.02
C ASP A 170 -13.45 -15.61 3.53
N ASP A 171 -13.09 -16.88 3.78
CA ASP A 171 -11.72 -17.25 4.15
C ASP A 171 -10.75 -16.92 3.00
N MET A 172 -11.13 -17.20 1.76
CA MET A 172 -10.34 -16.88 0.58
C MET A 172 -10.19 -15.37 0.40
N LYS A 173 -11.27 -14.59 0.57
CA LYS A 173 -11.23 -13.12 0.52
C LYS A 173 -10.29 -12.56 1.60
N MET A 174 -10.46 -12.98 2.84
CA MET A 174 -9.61 -12.53 3.95
C MET A 174 -8.14 -12.90 3.71
N PHE A 175 -7.89 -14.08 3.17
CA PHE A 175 -6.54 -14.52 2.86
C PHE A 175 -5.85 -13.61 1.84
N VAL A 176 -6.48 -13.35 0.69
CA VAL A 176 -5.87 -12.59 -0.41
C VAL A 176 -5.84 -11.08 -0.17
N GLU A 177 -6.72 -10.55 0.70
CA GLU A 177 -6.78 -9.12 1.01
C GLU A 177 -5.91 -8.72 2.21
N GLN A 178 -5.73 -9.60 3.17
CA GLN A 178 -5.11 -9.25 4.44
C GLN A 178 -4.01 -10.22 4.87
N THR A 179 -4.32 -11.51 4.98
CA THR A 179 -3.41 -12.47 5.59
C THR A 179 -2.10 -12.59 4.83
N ILE A 180 -2.16 -12.69 3.49
CA ILE A 180 -0.95 -12.85 2.67
C ILE A 180 -0.08 -11.58 2.69
N TYR A 181 -0.69 -10.39 2.67
CA TYR A 181 0.04 -9.12 2.78
C TYR A 181 0.72 -8.97 4.14
N SER A 182 0.04 -9.38 5.23
CA SER A 182 0.62 -9.32 6.57
C SER A 182 1.82 -10.26 6.76
N ASN A 183 1.95 -11.28 5.91
CA ASN A 183 3.03 -12.27 5.95
C ASN A 183 4.07 -12.09 4.84
N ALA A 184 3.81 -11.20 3.89
CA ALA A 184 4.77 -10.88 2.85
C ALA A 184 5.89 -9.97 3.40
N TYR A 185 7.10 -10.20 2.91
CA TYR A 185 8.30 -9.43 3.26
C TYR A 185 8.63 -8.36 2.21
N GLN A 186 8.35 -8.66 0.95
CA GLN A 186 8.67 -7.82 -0.20
C GLN A 186 7.53 -7.86 -1.21
N SER A 187 7.29 -6.74 -1.87
CA SER A 187 6.44 -6.63 -3.05
C SER A 187 7.17 -5.89 -4.16
N ASP A 188 7.28 -6.51 -5.31
CA ASP A 188 7.80 -5.89 -6.53
C ASP A 188 6.63 -5.43 -7.40
N LEU A 189 6.62 -4.16 -7.80
CA LEU A 189 5.57 -3.58 -8.62
C LEU A 189 6.12 -3.18 -9.99
N LYS A 190 5.54 -3.76 -11.05
CA LYS A 190 5.80 -3.37 -12.43
C LYS A 190 4.55 -2.73 -13.01
N MET A 191 4.66 -1.47 -13.42
CA MET A 191 3.53 -0.67 -13.89
C MET A 191 3.65 -0.37 -15.37
N SER A 192 2.53 -0.47 -16.08
CA SER A 192 2.40 -0.12 -17.49
C SER A 192 0.96 0.33 -17.80
N ILE A 193 0.75 0.91 -18.95
CA ILE A 193 -0.58 1.31 -19.41
C ILE A 193 -1.06 0.28 -20.44
N THR A 194 -2.33 -0.11 -20.34
CA THR A 194 -2.99 -1.03 -21.27
C THR A 194 -4.44 -0.61 -21.52
N LYS A 195 -5.06 -1.17 -22.52
CA LYS A 195 -6.53 -1.17 -22.62
C LYS A 195 -7.12 -2.19 -21.66
N ALA A 196 -8.39 -1.99 -21.32
CA ALA A 196 -9.14 -2.96 -20.54
C ALA A 196 -9.05 -4.36 -21.17
N PRO A 197 -8.89 -5.40 -20.36
CA PRO A 197 -8.82 -6.77 -20.87
C PRO A 197 -10.16 -7.18 -21.46
N HIS A 198 -10.14 -7.71 -22.69
CA HIS A 198 -11.31 -8.28 -23.33
C HIS A 198 -11.46 -9.75 -22.93
N PHE A 199 -12.38 -10.03 -22.04
CA PHE A 199 -12.72 -11.41 -21.69
C PHE A 199 -13.97 -11.87 -22.44
N LYS A 200 -13.88 -12.97 -23.16
CA LYS A 200 -14.98 -13.53 -23.96
C LYS A 200 -16.28 -13.78 -23.16
N ASN A 201 -16.19 -13.87 -21.84
CA ASN A 201 -17.32 -14.21 -20.96
C ASN A 201 -17.58 -13.19 -19.83
N HIS A 202 -16.87 -12.06 -19.80
CA HIS A 202 -16.94 -11.10 -18.69
C HIS A 202 -17.32 -9.71 -19.18
N SER A 203 -18.60 -9.55 -19.53
CA SER A 203 -19.22 -8.24 -19.84
C SER A 203 -19.31 -7.28 -18.64
N HIS A 204 -18.65 -7.62 -17.52
CA HIS A 204 -18.81 -6.93 -16.24
C HIS A 204 -17.56 -6.20 -15.79
N VAL A 205 -16.47 -6.20 -16.57
CA VAL A 205 -15.25 -5.55 -16.12
C VAL A 205 -15.30 -4.11 -16.59
N PHE A 206 -14.89 -3.62 -17.59
CA PHE A 206 -14.91 -2.25 -18.07
C PHE A 206 -15.35 -2.20 -19.53
N ASP A 207 -15.69 -1.03 -20.03
CA ASP A 207 -15.82 -0.81 -21.47
C ASP A 207 -14.47 -1.06 -22.16
N GLY A 208 -14.50 -1.68 -23.34
CA GLY A 208 -13.30 -2.14 -24.03
C GLY A 208 -12.30 -1.06 -24.43
N ASP A 209 -12.72 0.21 -24.43
CA ASP A 209 -11.85 1.35 -24.71
C ASP A 209 -11.27 2.01 -23.45
N THR A 210 -11.63 1.52 -22.26
CA THR A 210 -11.09 2.05 -21.01
C THR A 210 -9.57 1.82 -20.93
N HIS A 211 -8.83 2.88 -20.68
CA HIS A 211 -7.39 2.80 -20.41
C HIS A 211 -7.16 2.51 -18.94
N CYS A 212 -6.33 1.51 -18.68
CA CYS A 212 -6.01 1.04 -17.34
C CYS A 212 -4.51 1.12 -17.06
N TRP A 213 -4.19 1.36 -15.80
CA TRP A 213 -2.93 0.88 -15.26
C TRP A 213 -2.98 -0.64 -15.18
N LEU A 214 -1.98 -1.29 -15.78
CA LEU A 214 -1.65 -2.69 -15.53
C LEU A 214 -0.51 -2.71 -14.53
N ILE A 215 -0.81 -3.15 -13.32
CA ILE A 215 0.19 -3.31 -12.27
C ILE A 215 0.38 -4.79 -12.03
N ILE A 216 1.58 -5.26 -12.29
CA ILE A 216 1.98 -6.63 -11.93
C ILE A 216 2.69 -6.53 -10.59
N GLU A 217 2.06 -7.07 -9.57
CA GLU A 217 2.57 -7.15 -8.22
C GLU A 217 3.03 -8.57 -7.94
N THR A 218 4.27 -8.71 -7.46
CA THR A 218 4.84 -10.00 -7.07
C THR A 218 5.22 -9.95 -5.61
N LEU A 219 4.55 -10.75 -4.78
CA LEU A 219 4.79 -10.81 -3.35
C LEU A 219 5.72 -11.96 -2.99
N TYR A 220 6.61 -11.69 -2.05
CA TYR A 220 7.56 -12.66 -1.50
C TYR A 220 7.42 -12.73 0.03
N ALA A 221 7.47 -13.93 0.57
CA ALA A 221 7.75 -14.15 1.99
C ALA A 221 9.28 -14.25 2.20
N GLN A 222 9.71 -14.76 3.34
CA GLN A 222 11.13 -15.04 3.59
C GLN A 222 11.65 -16.25 2.78
N THR A 223 11.20 -16.39 1.54
CA THR A 223 11.60 -17.44 0.59
C THR A 223 12.02 -16.78 -0.73
N PRO A 224 12.89 -17.41 -1.51
CA PRO A 224 13.32 -16.86 -2.79
C PRO A 224 12.25 -16.93 -3.89
N TYR A 225 11.11 -17.55 -3.62
CA TYR A 225 10.04 -17.75 -4.58
C TYR A 225 8.82 -16.87 -4.27
N PRO A 226 8.12 -16.36 -5.31
CA PRO A 226 6.89 -15.63 -5.11
C PRO A 226 5.82 -16.46 -4.38
N ILE A 227 5.10 -15.82 -3.46
CA ILE A 227 3.95 -16.43 -2.77
C ILE A 227 2.63 -16.04 -3.41
N MET A 228 2.58 -14.91 -4.11
CA MET A 228 1.41 -14.45 -4.85
C MET A 228 1.84 -13.52 -5.98
N ILE A 229 1.16 -13.61 -7.10
CA ILE A 229 1.30 -12.66 -8.21
C ILE A 229 -0.07 -12.12 -8.56
N ASN A 230 -0.17 -10.80 -8.57
CA ASN A 230 -1.37 -10.07 -8.95
C ASN A 230 -1.16 -9.32 -10.26
N LYS A 231 -2.18 -9.30 -11.11
CA LYS A 231 -2.26 -8.46 -12.30
C LYS A 231 -3.47 -7.55 -12.13
N TRP A 232 -3.23 -6.36 -11.64
CA TRP A 232 -4.22 -5.33 -11.40
C TRP A 232 -4.53 -4.56 -12.67
N TYR A 233 -5.81 -4.42 -12.97
CA TYR A 233 -6.32 -3.53 -14.01
C TYR A 233 -7.15 -2.46 -13.34
N ILE A 234 -6.65 -1.24 -13.34
CA ILE A 234 -7.22 -0.11 -12.62
C ILE A 234 -7.44 1.02 -13.63
N PRO A 235 -8.70 1.46 -13.87
CA PRO A 235 -8.99 2.56 -14.77
C PRO A 235 -8.25 3.83 -14.37
N GLN A 236 -7.65 4.52 -15.35
CA GLN A 236 -6.87 5.73 -15.09
C GLN A 236 -7.73 6.88 -14.57
N GLU A 237 -8.99 6.94 -14.97
CA GLU A 237 -9.93 8.00 -14.59
C GLU A 237 -10.25 8.06 -13.10
N ILE A 238 -10.10 6.94 -12.38
CA ILE A 238 -10.42 6.82 -10.96
C ILE A 238 -9.21 6.57 -10.08
N SER A 239 -8.01 6.81 -10.62
CA SER A 239 -6.76 6.41 -9.97
C SER A 239 -5.68 7.49 -10.10
N GLU A 240 -4.81 7.56 -9.09
CA GLU A 240 -3.63 8.41 -9.06
C GLU A 240 -2.46 7.61 -8.52
N LEU A 241 -1.31 7.70 -9.19
CA LEU A 241 -0.08 7.04 -8.76
C LEU A 241 0.85 8.07 -8.11
N THR A 242 1.09 7.90 -6.82
CA THR A 242 2.04 8.72 -6.07
C THR A 242 3.24 7.89 -5.64
N LEU A 243 4.44 8.38 -5.92
CA LEU A 243 5.69 7.78 -5.47
C LEU A 243 6.49 8.83 -4.70
N THR A 244 6.71 8.59 -3.42
CA THR A 244 7.54 9.46 -2.59
C THR A 244 9.00 8.97 -2.63
N ARG A 245 9.91 9.87 -3.03
CA ARG A 245 11.34 9.59 -3.08
C ARG A 245 12.03 10.31 -1.93
N ILE A 246 12.60 9.54 -1.01
CA ILE A 246 13.38 10.06 0.12
C ILE A 246 14.86 9.82 -0.19
N ARG A 247 15.68 10.87 -0.10
CA ARG A 247 17.14 10.72 -0.18
C ARG A 247 17.59 10.06 1.12
N GLN A 248 18.11 8.86 1.04
CA GLN A 248 18.85 8.28 2.17
C GLN A 248 20.09 9.16 2.39
N SER A 249 20.23 9.72 3.60
CA SER A 249 21.50 10.29 4.02
C SER A 249 22.43 9.12 4.29
N ASP A 250 23.56 9.08 3.61
CA ASP A 250 24.65 8.15 3.92
C ASP A 250 25.03 8.34 5.39
N TYR A 251 24.82 7.30 6.20
CA TYR A 251 25.32 7.22 7.58
C TYR A 251 26.75 6.68 7.56
#